data_2a46776b67918d4cde70151c4e9aaf27
#
_entry.id   2a46776b67918d4cde70151c4e9aaf27
#
_cell.length_a   1.000
_cell.length_b   1.000
_cell.length_c   1.000
_cell.angle_alpha   90.00
_cell.angle_beta   90.00
_cell.angle_gamma   90.00
#
_symmetry.space_group_name_H-M   'P 1'
#
loop_
_entity.id
_entity.type
_entity.pdbx_description
1 polymer ?
#
loop_
_entity_poly.entity_id
_entity_poly.type
_entity_poly.pdbx_seq_one_letter_code
_entity_poly.pdbx_strand_id
1 'polypeptide(L)'
;MNVLSLFDGISCARVALDRANLKVDIYYASEIDKYAVAISKKNYPDITQLGDITKLRFEINQDKDSNLYSENMVGVGKFDIDLLIGGSPCQDLSIAKKNREGLHGKRSSLFYEFVRLRDELKPRFFILENVNSMSKENKQIITDVLGVEPIMINAALVSAQQRKRLFWIGRLVNDKYETVKINLPDDKGILLKDILEENVDEKYYI
;
A
#
# COMPACT_ATOMS: atom_id res chain seq x y z
N MET A 1 -2.22 1.70 16.82
CA MET A 1 -1.50 2.49 15.81
C MET A 1 -2.48 3.13 14.84
N ASN A 2 -2.14 4.31 14.31
CA ASN A 2 -2.89 4.98 13.27
C ASN A 2 -2.28 4.67 11.90
N VAL A 3 -3.11 4.26 10.96
CA VAL A 3 -2.69 3.79 9.63
C VAL A 3 -3.28 4.68 8.56
N LEU A 4 -2.47 5.06 7.57
CA LEU A 4 -2.92 5.63 6.30
C LEU A 4 -2.55 4.67 5.18
N SER A 5 -3.56 4.13 4.51
CA SER A 5 -3.42 3.25 3.35
C SER A 5 -3.79 3.98 2.08
N LEU A 6 -2.84 4.06 1.16
CA LEU A 6 -2.98 4.74 -0.13
C LEU A 6 -3.14 3.69 -1.24
N PHE A 7 -4.06 3.94 -2.17
CA PHE A 7 -4.43 2.95 -3.20
C PHE A 7 -4.94 1.65 -2.54
N ASP A 8 -5.79 1.82 -1.54
CA ASP A 8 -6.13 0.80 -0.55
C ASP A 8 -6.83 -0.44 -1.16
N GLY A 9 -7.48 -0.27 -2.29
CA GLY A 9 -8.25 -1.34 -2.93
C GLY A 9 -9.37 -1.82 -2.01
N ILE A 10 -9.42 -3.13 -1.78
CA ILE A 10 -10.40 -3.78 -0.90
C ILE A 10 -9.90 -3.91 0.56
N SER A 11 -8.94 -3.09 0.97
CA SER A 11 -8.35 -3.05 2.33
C SER A 11 -7.57 -4.31 2.72
N CYS A 12 -6.81 -4.88 1.78
CA CYS A 12 -5.94 -6.02 2.06
C CYS A 12 -4.88 -5.72 3.13
N ALA A 13 -4.42 -4.47 3.24
CA ALA A 13 -3.49 -4.06 4.28
C ALA A 13 -4.14 -4.18 5.67
N ARG A 14 -5.42 -3.84 5.83
CA ARG A 14 -6.15 -4.02 7.09
C ARG A 14 -6.24 -5.49 7.48
N VAL A 15 -6.57 -6.37 6.52
CA VAL A 15 -6.56 -7.83 6.74
C VAL A 15 -5.19 -8.32 7.21
N ALA A 16 -4.11 -7.81 6.61
CA ALA A 16 -2.76 -8.20 6.98
C ALA A 16 -2.40 -7.78 8.41
N LEU A 17 -2.79 -6.57 8.81
CA LEU A 17 -2.57 -6.06 10.17
C LEU A 17 -3.35 -6.87 11.21
N ASP A 18 -4.62 -7.19 10.93
CA ASP A 18 -5.45 -8.03 11.81
C ASP A 18 -4.85 -9.44 11.97
N ARG A 19 -4.38 -10.06 10.86
CA ARG A 19 -3.72 -11.37 10.90
C ARG A 19 -2.37 -11.35 11.63
N ALA A 20 -1.71 -10.21 11.64
CA ALA A 20 -0.48 -9.99 12.42
C ALA A 20 -0.75 -9.67 13.90
N ASN A 21 -2.02 -9.66 14.35
CA ASN A 21 -2.47 -9.25 15.67
C ASN A 21 -1.98 -7.84 16.07
N LEU A 22 -1.87 -6.94 15.10
CA LEU A 22 -1.50 -5.55 15.33
C LEU A 22 -2.76 -4.72 15.58
N LYS A 23 -2.84 -4.09 16.74
CA LYS A 23 -3.97 -3.23 17.09
C LYS A 23 -3.96 -1.96 16.23
N VAL A 24 -4.99 -1.78 15.44
CA VAL A 24 -5.26 -0.56 14.67
C VAL A 24 -6.27 0.27 15.45
N ASP A 25 -5.90 1.51 15.78
CA ASP A 25 -6.80 2.43 16.50
C ASP A 25 -7.61 3.25 15.49
N ILE A 26 -6.98 3.75 14.42
CA ILE A 26 -7.62 4.48 13.33
C ILE A 26 -7.05 3.97 12.02
N TYR A 27 -7.91 3.73 11.04
CA TYR A 27 -7.51 3.38 9.67
C TYR A 27 -8.13 4.34 8.67
N TYR A 28 -7.28 5.09 8.00
CA TYR A 28 -7.62 5.95 6.88
C TYR A 28 -7.29 5.25 5.58
N ALA A 29 -8.20 5.27 4.60
CA ALA A 29 -8.01 4.68 3.29
C ALA A 29 -8.23 5.71 2.18
N SER A 30 -7.28 5.82 1.25
CA SER A 30 -7.44 6.58 0.02
C SER A 30 -7.62 5.61 -1.15
N GLU A 31 -8.82 5.58 -1.73
CA GLU A 31 -9.22 4.75 -2.87
C GLU A 31 -10.31 5.47 -3.67
N ILE A 32 -10.28 5.35 -4.99
CA ILE A 32 -11.25 5.99 -5.90
C ILE A 32 -12.17 4.98 -6.59
N ASP A 33 -11.81 3.70 -6.61
CA ASP A 33 -12.68 2.67 -7.19
C ASP A 33 -13.87 2.41 -6.28
N LYS A 34 -15.06 2.78 -6.75
CA LYS A 34 -16.31 2.66 -5.98
C LYS A 34 -16.65 1.22 -5.56
N TYR A 35 -16.22 0.23 -6.34
CA TYR A 35 -16.49 -1.17 -6.02
C TYR A 35 -15.54 -1.66 -4.94
N ALA A 36 -14.26 -1.28 -5.01
CA ALA A 36 -13.28 -1.57 -3.98
C ALA A 36 -13.69 -0.90 -2.64
N VAL A 37 -14.08 0.37 -2.67
CA VAL A 37 -14.60 1.11 -1.51
C VAL A 37 -15.84 0.43 -0.91
N ALA A 38 -16.76 -0.05 -1.75
CA ALA A 38 -17.96 -0.75 -1.27
C ALA A 38 -17.62 -2.06 -0.54
N ILE A 39 -16.65 -2.83 -1.06
CA ILE A 39 -16.16 -4.06 -0.42
C ILE A 39 -15.44 -3.74 0.90
N SER A 40 -14.57 -2.72 0.88
CA SER A 40 -13.86 -2.25 2.07
C SER A 40 -14.85 -1.88 3.19
N LYS A 41 -15.83 -1.02 2.91
CA LYS A 41 -16.86 -0.59 3.86
C LYS A 41 -17.72 -1.74 4.38
N LYS A 42 -18.02 -2.73 3.54
CA LYS A 42 -18.79 -3.91 3.95
C LYS A 42 -18.04 -4.74 4.98
N ASN A 43 -16.73 -4.93 4.79
CA ASN A 43 -15.92 -5.78 5.65
C ASN A 43 -15.39 -5.02 6.88
N TYR A 44 -15.11 -3.73 6.71
CA TYR A 44 -14.52 -2.85 7.73
C TYR A 44 -15.24 -1.50 7.76
N PRO A 45 -16.41 -1.42 8.40
CA PRO A 45 -17.21 -0.18 8.46
C PRO A 45 -16.54 0.94 9.26
N ASP A 46 -15.53 0.62 10.06
CA ASP A 46 -14.71 1.54 10.86
C ASP A 46 -13.64 2.28 10.04
N ILE A 47 -13.39 1.86 8.79
CA ILE A 47 -12.42 2.53 7.91
C ILE A 47 -12.95 3.89 7.46
N THR A 48 -12.15 4.94 7.68
CA THR A 48 -12.42 6.27 7.16
C THR A 48 -11.92 6.40 5.72
N GLN A 49 -12.85 6.52 4.76
CA GLN A 49 -12.54 6.66 3.34
C GLN A 49 -12.27 8.13 2.99
N LEU A 50 -11.06 8.42 2.48
CA LEU A 50 -10.59 9.77 2.16
C LEU A 50 -10.76 10.14 0.68
N GLY A 51 -10.98 9.16 -0.22
CA GLY A 51 -11.13 9.41 -1.66
C GLY A 51 -9.81 9.56 -2.41
N ASP A 52 -9.74 10.54 -3.31
CA ASP A 52 -8.62 10.73 -4.21
C ASP A 52 -7.35 11.25 -3.49
N ILE A 53 -6.26 10.51 -3.60
CA ILE A 53 -4.96 10.84 -3.01
C ILE A 53 -4.45 12.23 -3.45
N THR A 54 -4.72 12.63 -4.69
CA THR A 54 -4.27 13.93 -5.23
C THR A 54 -4.94 15.12 -4.58
N LYS A 55 -6.03 14.89 -3.86
CA LYS A 55 -6.83 15.90 -3.15
C LYS A 55 -6.59 15.90 -1.64
N LEU A 56 -5.81 14.95 -1.13
CA LEU A 56 -5.42 14.95 0.28
C LEU A 56 -4.45 16.08 0.57
N ARG A 57 -4.73 16.84 1.62
CA ARG A 57 -3.86 17.91 2.14
C ARG A 57 -3.78 17.80 3.64
N PHE A 58 -2.57 17.96 4.16
CA PHE A 58 -2.30 18.07 5.58
C PHE A 58 -1.72 19.46 5.84
N GLU A 59 -2.34 20.21 6.73
CA GLU A 59 -1.87 21.53 7.13
C GLU A 59 -1.55 21.48 8.62
N ILE A 60 -0.36 21.93 8.99
CA ILE A 60 0.06 22.06 10.39
C ILE A 60 -0.22 23.50 10.82
N ASN A 61 -1.06 23.68 11.83
CA ASN A 61 -1.33 25.00 12.40
C ASN A 61 -0.24 25.42 13.40
N GLN A 62 -0.34 26.68 13.91
CA GLN A 62 0.65 27.23 14.85
C GLN A 62 0.74 26.45 16.16
N ASP A 63 -0.32 25.76 16.58
CA ASP A 63 -0.38 24.94 17.79
C ASP A 63 0.16 23.51 17.57
N LYS A 64 0.73 23.23 16.39
CA LYS A 64 1.20 21.92 15.93
C LYS A 64 0.10 20.87 15.76
N ASP A 65 -1.15 21.27 15.77
CA ASP A 65 -2.23 20.40 15.28
C ASP A 65 -2.21 20.38 13.76
N SER A 66 -2.49 19.22 13.20
CA SER A 66 -2.59 19.07 11.75
C SER A 66 -4.06 18.96 11.34
N ASN A 67 -4.39 19.62 10.22
CA ASN A 67 -5.69 19.48 9.61
C ASN A 67 -5.57 18.54 8.40
N LEU A 68 -6.46 17.57 8.34
CA LEU A 68 -6.61 16.69 7.18
C LEU A 68 -7.78 17.19 6.34
N TYR A 69 -7.50 17.52 5.09
CA TYR A 69 -8.51 17.86 4.10
C TYR A 69 -8.60 16.76 3.05
N SER A 70 -9.79 16.30 2.77
CA SER A 70 -10.09 15.34 1.69
C SER A 70 -11.42 15.68 1.02
N GLU A 71 -11.75 15.00 -0.07
CA GLU A 71 -13.06 15.15 -0.72
C GLU A 71 -14.23 14.78 0.20
N ASN A 72 -14.00 13.89 1.16
CA ASN A 72 -15.04 13.27 1.97
C ASN A 72 -15.11 13.84 3.39
N MET A 73 -14.07 14.54 3.85
CA MET A 73 -14.03 15.07 5.21
C MET A 73 -13.04 16.21 5.37
N VAL A 74 -13.32 17.04 6.37
CA VAL A 74 -12.35 17.95 6.98
C VAL A 74 -12.20 17.49 8.43
N GLY A 75 -11.01 17.04 8.79
CA GLY A 75 -10.67 16.63 10.14
C GLY A 75 -9.72 17.63 10.76
N VAL A 76 -10.00 18.04 11.99
CA VAL A 76 -9.12 18.90 12.80
C VAL A 76 -8.57 18.04 13.93
N GLY A 77 -7.26 18.03 14.09
CA GLY A 77 -6.63 17.29 15.19
C GLY A 77 -5.21 16.87 14.85
N LYS A 78 -4.58 16.17 15.78
CA LYS A 78 -3.23 15.64 15.58
C LYS A 78 -3.32 14.35 14.75
N PHE A 79 -2.98 14.46 13.49
CA PHE A 79 -2.87 13.29 12.59
C PHE A 79 -1.48 12.67 12.72
N ASP A 80 -1.30 11.89 13.78
CA ASP A 80 -0.07 11.14 14.04
C ASP A 80 -0.21 9.79 13.34
N ILE A 81 0.37 9.66 12.16
CA ILE A 81 0.33 8.42 11.38
C ILE A 81 1.55 7.57 11.75
N ASP A 82 1.30 6.42 12.36
CA ASP A 82 2.34 5.46 12.69
C ASP A 82 2.83 4.70 11.46
N LEU A 83 1.91 4.35 10.56
CA LEU A 83 2.18 3.50 9.40
C LEU A 83 1.51 4.03 8.14
N LEU A 84 2.31 4.35 7.13
CA LEU A 84 1.88 4.65 5.77
C LEU A 84 2.08 3.40 4.91
N ILE A 85 1.01 2.89 4.30
CA ILE A 85 1.07 1.77 3.36
C ILE A 85 0.56 2.23 2.01
N GLY A 86 1.15 1.74 0.91
CA GLY A 86 0.63 1.98 -0.42
C GLY A 86 1.18 1.03 -1.47
N GLY A 87 0.36 0.77 -2.49
CA GLY A 87 0.75 0.07 -3.70
C GLY A 87 0.44 0.94 -4.90
N SER A 88 1.34 1.87 -5.27
CA SER A 88 1.08 2.78 -6.37
C SER A 88 0.81 2.04 -7.67
N PRO A 89 -0.11 2.53 -8.55
CA PRO A 89 -0.44 1.87 -9.80
C PRO A 89 0.80 1.57 -10.64
N CYS A 90 0.96 0.29 -11.01
CA CYS A 90 2.12 -0.22 -11.74
C CYS A 90 1.91 -0.31 -13.25
N GLN A 91 0.78 0.18 -13.78
CA GLN A 91 0.37 -0.05 -15.17
C GLN A 91 1.38 0.45 -16.21
N ASP A 92 2.13 1.50 -15.91
CA ASP A 92 3.19 2.03 -16.77
C ASP A 92 4.58 1.47 -16.44
N LEU A 93 4.71 0.72 -15.34
CA LEU A 93 5.96 0.08 -14.89
C LEU A 93 6.03 -1.40 -15.28
N SER A 94 4.88 -2.08 -15.46
CA SER A 94 4.84 -3.52 -15.73
C SER A 94 5.27 -3.87 -17.14
N ILE A 95 6.03 -4.99 -17.30
CA ILE A 95 6.45 -5.55 -18.60
C ILE A 95 5.26 -5.96 -19.47
N ALA A 96 4.11 -6.25 -18.87
CA ALA A 96 2.91 -6.70 -19.60
C ALA A 96 2.30 -5.62 -20.51
N LYS A 97 2.64 -4.34 -20.34
CA LYS A 97 2.11 -3.24 -21.15
C LYS A 97 3.05 -2.87 -22.29
N LYS A 98 2.53 -2.88 -23.53
CA LYS A 98 3.20 -2.25 -24.69
C LYS A 98 3.17 -0.73 -24.52
N ASN A 99 4.25 -0.02 -24.89
CA ASN A 99 4.41 1.43 -24.77
C ASN A 99 4.35 1.94 -23.30
N ARG A 100 5.30 1.48 -22.48
CA ARG A 100 5.48 1.92 -21.09
C ARG A 100 6.06 3.33 -21.03
N GLU A 101 5.45 4.19 -20.24
CA GLU A 101 5.95 5.54 -19.96
C GLU A 101 6.81 5.59 -18.68
N GLY A 102 6.98 4.44 -18.00
CA GLY A 102 7.73 4.34 -16.75
C GLY A 102 7.10 5.20 -15.65
N LEU A 103 7.94 5.84 -14.84
CA LEU A 103 7.49 6.78 -13.80
C LEU A 103 6.98 8.11 -14.36
N HIS A 104 7.17 8.39 -15.65
CA HIS A 104 6.63 9.57 -16.32
C HIS A 104 5.17 9.36 -16.77
N GLY A 105 4.66 8.15 -16.76
CA GLY A 105 3.26 7.85 -17.07
C GLY A 105 2.31 8.45 -16.04
N LYS A 106 1.16 8.92 -16.51
CA LYS A 106 0.16 9.64 -15.71
C LYS A 106 -0.29 8.86 -14.45
N ARG A 107 -0.31 7.52 -14.51
CA ARG A 107 -0.68 6.66 -13.37
C ARG A 107 0.50 6.33 -12.47
N SER A 108 1.67 6.16 -13.04
CA SER A 108 2.89 5.91 -12.25
C SER A 108 3.38 7.17 -11.54
N SER A 109 3.00 8.37 -12.02
CA SER A 109 3.27 9.64 -11.32
C SER A 109 2.60 9.72 -9.94
N LEU A 110 1.57 8.92 -9.69
CA LEU A 110 0.93 8.78 -8.37
C LEU A 110 1.88 8.22 -7.29
N PHE A 111 2.98 7.60 -7.69
CA PHE A 111 4.08 7.28 -6.77
C PHE A 111 4.58 8.53 -6.02
N TYR A 112 4.67 9.66 -6.72
CA TYR A 112 5.13 10.92 -6.09
C TYR A 112 4.11 11.49 -5.10
N GLU A 113 2.82 11.16 -5.23
CA GLU A 113 1.82 11.49 -4.20
C GLU A 113 2.05 10.68 -2.91
N PHE A 114 2.45 9.41 -3.03
CA PHE A 114 2.90 8.62 -1.87
C PHE A 114 4.12 9.28 -1.21
N VAL A 115 5.11 9.70 -2.01
CA VAL A 115 6.32 10.38 -1.50
C VAL A 115 5.95 11.67 -0.80
N ARG A 116 5.09 12.50 -1.40
CA ARG A 116 4.62 13.75 -0.82
C ARG A 116 4.00 13.53 0.57
N LEU A 117 3.06 12.60 0.66
CA LEU A 117 2.38 12.30 1.93
C LEU A 117 3.33 11.69 2.97
N ARG A 118 4.29 10.85 2.56
CA ARG A 118 5.35 10.35 3.44
C ARG A 118 6.15 11.50 4.05
N ASP A 119 6.55 12.46 3.22
CA ASP A 119 7.42 13.56 3.66
C ASP A 119 6.66 14.61 4.49
N GLU A 120 5.37 14.85 4.19
CA GLU A 120 4.49 15.71 4.96
C GLU A 120 4.17 15.13 6.35
N LEU A 121 3.81 13.83 6.40
CA LEU A 121 3.33 13.18 7.61
C LEU A 121 4.45 12.59 8.47
N LYS A 122 5.60 12.30 7.87
CA LYS A 122 6.74 11.64 8.53
C LYS A 122 6.33 10.43 9.38
N PRO A 123 5.58 9.45 8.83
CA PRO A 123 5.12 8.30 9.58
C PRO A 123 6.29 7.54 10.17
N ARG A 124 6.09 6.91 11.34
CA ARG A 124 7.11 6.09 11.99
C ARG A 124 7.62 4.97 11.10
N PHE A 125 6.70 4.38 10.30
CA PHE A 125 7.01 3.36 9.31
C PHE A 125 6.30 3.66 8.00
N PHE A 126 6.90 3.26 6.89
CA PHE A 126 6.19 3.17 5.63
C PHE A 126 6.45 1.84 4.92
N ILE A 127 5.48 1.40 4.11
CA ILE A 127 5.58 0.25 3.22
C ILE A 127 5.06 0.67 1.85
N LEU A 128 5.92 0.63 0.83
CA LEU A 128 5.51 0.74 -0.56
C LEU A 128 5.64 -0.62 -1.25
N GLU A 129 4.56 -1.08 -1.87
CA GLU A 129 4.55 -2.30 -2.71
C GLU A 129 4.55 -1.92 -4.20
N ASN A 130 5.27 -2.69 -5.02
CA ASN A 130 5.14 -2.60 -6.47
C ASN A 130 5.57 -3.91 -7.16
N VAL A 131 5.37 -3.98 -8.48
CA VAL A 131 5.68 -5.18 -9.27
C VAL A 131 7.19 -5.43 -9.37
N ASN A 132 7.60 -6.71 -9.24
CA ASN A 132 9.00 -7.09 -9.44
C ASN A 132 9.45 -7.00 -10.93
N SER A 133 8.49 -6.93 -11.86
CA SER A 133 8.78 -6.89 -13.30
C SER A 133 9.07 -5.49 -13.87
N MET A 134 9.21 -4.47 -13.02
CA MET A 134 9.62 -3.14 -13.47
C MET A 134 11.07 -3.14 -14.01
N SER A 135 11.42 -2.11 -14.78
CA SER A 135 12.80 -1.95 -15.25
C SER A 135 13.76 -1.66 -14.09
N LYS A 136 15.06 -1.94 -14.30
CA LYS A 136 16.09 -1.64 -13.29
C LYS A 136 16.16 -0.15 -13.00
N GLU A 137 15.99 0.69 -14.02
CA GLU A 137 16.02 2.16 -13.91
C GLU A 137 14.86 2.64 -13.01
N ASN A 138 13.64 2.18 -13.24
CA ASN A 138 12.48 2.56 -12.43
C ASN A 138 12.64 2.08 -10.97
N LYS A 139 13.16 0.86 -10.77
CA LYS A 139 13.47 0.34 -9.44
C LYS A 139 14.48 1.25 -8.73
N GLN A 140 15.54 1.67 -9.44
CA GLN A 140 16.57 2.53 -8.88
C GLN A 140 16.01 3.91 -8.50
N ILE A 141 15.21 4.53 -9.39
CA ILE A 141 14.57 5.83 -9.10
C ILE A 141 13.71 5.75 -7.82
N ILE A 142 12.88 4.71 -7.69
CA ILE A 142 12.05 4.51 -6.49
C ILE A 142 12.93 4.36 -5.25
N THR A 143 14.00 3.55 -5.35
CA THR A 143 14.95 3.31 -4.26
C THR A 143 15.63 4.60 -3.82
N ASP A 144 16.13 5.39 -4.78
CA ASP A 144 16.81 6.67 -4.49
C ASP A 144 15.88 7.68 -3.84
N VAL A 145 14.63 7.80 -4.34
CA VAL A 145 13.62 8.72 -3.80
C VAL A 145 13.16 8.30 -2.41
N LEU A 146 13.00 7.00 -2.15
CA LEU A 146 12.57 6.50 -0.85
C LEU A 146 13.73 6.43 0.16
N GLY A 147 14.97 6.34 -0.31
CA GLY A 147 16.16 6.24 0.53
C GLY A 147 16.30 4.89 1.24
N VAL A 148 15.58 3.86 0.80
CA VAL A 148 15.60 2.50 1.39
C VAL A 148 15.62 1.44 0.30
N GLU A 149 16.30 0.32 0.56
CA GLU A 149 16.39 -0.79 -0.38
C GLU A 149 15.14 -1.68 -0.35
N PRO A 150 14.67 -2.16 -1.51
CA PRO A 150 13.53 -3.05 -1.56
C PRO A 150 13.92 -4.50 -1.26
N ILE A 151 13.00 -5.23 -0.67
CA ILE A 151 13.03 -6.68 -0.58
C ILE A 151 12.01 -7.29 -1.55
N MET A 152 12.42 -8.34 -2.27
CA MET A 152 11.51 -9.11 -3.12
C MET A 152 10.87 -10.23 -2.30
N ILE A 153 9.54 -10.27 -2.29
CA ILE A 153 8.76 -11.32 -1.64
C ILE A 153 7.91 -12.03 -2.71
N ASN A 154 7.94 -13.36 -2.69
CA ASN A 154 7.04 -14.16 -3.49
C ASN A 154 5.93 -14.73 -2.61
N ALA A 155 4.69 -14.45 -2.93
CA ALA A 155 3.53 -14.98 -2.20
C ALA A 155 3.50 -16.52 -2.20
N ALA A 156 4.16 -17.18 -3.16
CA ALA A 156 4.27 -18.64 -3.20
C ALA A 156 4.89 -19.26 -1.93
N LEU A 157 5.65 -18.51 -1.16
CA LEU A 157 6.18 -18.99 0.13
C LEU A 157 5.05 -19.35 1.13
N VAL A 158 3.89 -18.69 1.01
CA VAL A 158 2.80 -18.83 2.00
C VAL A 158 1.42 -19.05 1.36
N SER A 159 1.36 -19.21 0.04
CA SER A 159 0.11 -19.39 -0.71
C SER A 159 0.36 -20.14 -2.02
N ALA A 160 -0.70 -20.62 -2.66
CA ALA A 160 -0.61 -21.30 -3.96
C ALA A 160 -0.37 -20.34 -5.16
N GLN A 161 -0.03 -19.08 -4.93
CA GLN A 161 0.09 -18.06 -5.97
C GLN A 161 1.54 -17.64 -6.20
N GLN A 162 2.01 -17.78 -7.42
CA GLN A 162 3.26 -17.16 -7.89
C GLN A 162 3.05 -15.65 -8.06
N ARG A 163 3.42 -14.86 -7.06
CA ARG A 163 3.25 -13.40 -7.06
C ARG A 163 4.48 -12.72 -6.47
N LYS A 164 5.46 -12.41 -7.31
CA LYS A 164 6.68 -11.69 -6.90
C LYS A 164 6.41 -10.19 -6.84
N ARG A 165 6.72 -9.58 -5.69
CA ARG A 165 6.57 -8.14 -5.44
C ARG A 165 7.80 -7.58 -4.78
N LEU A 166 8.07 -6.30 -5.03
CA LEU A 166 9.06 -5.51 -4.33
C LEU A 166 8.37 -4.72 -3.21
N PHE A 167 8.99 -4.72 -2.05
CA PHE A 167 8.54 -3.96 -0.89
C PHE A 167 9.68 -3.06 -0.43
N TRP A 168 9.48 -1.76 -0.44
CA TRP A 168 10.32 -0.78 0.22
C TRP A 168 9.75 -0.53 1.60
N ILE A 169 10.51 -0.89 2.64
CA ILE A 169 10.08 -0.80 4.03
C ILE A 169 11.04 0.12 4.76
N GLY A 170 10.56 1.26 5.21
CA GLY A 170 11.33 2.27 5.91
C GLY A 170 10.85 2.52 7.33
N ARG A 171 11.80 2.75 8.23
CA ARG A 171 11.57 3.21 9.60
C ARG A 171 12.22 4.58 9.76
N LEU A 172 11.48 5.54 10.32
CA LEU A 172 11.99 6.86 10.59
C LEU A 172 12.93 6.85 11.81
N VAL A 173 14.16 7.31 11.60
CA VAL A 173 15.20 7.44 12.63
C VAL A 173 15.92 8.76 12.40
N ASN A 174 15.91 9.66 13.37
CA ASN A 174 16.60 10.96 13.28
C ASN A 174 16.29 11.72 11.97
N ASP A 175 15.03 11.87 11.63
CA ASP A 175 14.52 12.52 10.42
C ASP A 175 14.94 11.87 9.07
N LYS A 176 15.45 10.65 9.10
CA LYS A 176 15.79 9.87 7.90
C LYS A 176 15.12 8.50 7.95
N TYR A 177 14.78 7.96 6.79
CA TYR A 177 14.29 6.60 6.72
C TYR A 177 15.43 5.62 6.55
N GLU A 178 15.41 4.57 7.36
CA GLU A 178 16.34 3.45 7.29
C GLU A 178 15.60 2.20 6.81
N THR A 179 16.28 1.38 5.99
CA THR A 179 15.76 0.11 5.50
C THR A 179 15.47 -0.83 6.66
N VAL A 180 14.23 -1.32 6.75
CA VAL A 180 13.86 -2.38 7.69
C VAL A 180 14.22 -3.74 7.10
N LYS A 181 15.12 -4.46 7.75
CA LYS A 181 15.45 -5.85 7.38
C LYS A 181 14.38 -6.77 7.96
N ILE A 182 13.82 -7.62 7.11
CA ILE A 182 12.86 -8.65 7.51
C ILE A 182 13.35 -10.03 7.09
N ASN A 183 13.02 -11.04 7.87
CA ASN A 183 13.23 -12.43 7.48
C ASN A 183 12.05 -12.87 6.60
N LEU A 184 12.36 -13.55 5.50
CA LEU A 184 11.32 -14.17 4.69
C LEU A 184 10.73 -15.36 5.44
N PRO A 185 9.42 -15.64 5.29
CA PRO A 185 8.84 -16.85 5.82
C PRO A 185 9.39 -18.08 5.11
N ASP A 186 9.40 -19.22 5.80
CA ASP A 186 9.70 -20.50 5.18
C ASP A 186 8.68 -20.84 4.10
N ASP A 187 9.12 -21.56 3.07
CA ASP A 187 8.22 -22.06 2.04
C ASP A 187 7.31 -23.16 2.64
N LYS A 188 6.01 -22.87 2.66
CA LYS A 188 5.00 -23.78 3.18
C LYS A 188 4.60 -24.88 2.19
N GLY A 189 5.11 -24.84 0.95
CA GLY A 189 4.85 -25.82 -0.09
C GLY A 189 3.38 -25.89 -0.53
N ILE A 190 2.59 -24.84 -0.35
CA ILE A 190 1.16 -24.82 -0.69
C ILE A 190 0.99 -24.83 -2.20
N LEU A 191 0.29 -25.83 -2.72
CA LEU A 191 0.01 -26.01 -4.15
C LEU A 191 -1.44 -25.62 -4.46
N LEU A 192 -1.72 -25.36 -5.75
CA LEU A 192 -3.08 -25.03 -6.19
C LEU A 192 -4.09 -26.12 -5.78
N LYS A 193 -3.72 -27.39 -5.89
CA LYS A 193 -4.57 -28.52 -5.47
C LYS A 193 -5.01 -28.46 -4.00
N ASP A 194 -4.20 -27.81 -3.13
CA ASP A 194 -4.46 -27.76 -1.68
C ASP A 194 -5.49 -26.70 -1.29
N ILE A 195 -5.88 -25.85 -2.26
CA ILE A 195 -6.86 -24.79 -2.08
C ILE A 195 -8.08 -24.91 -2.98
N LEU A 196 -8.16 -25.99 -3.78
CA LEU A 196 -9.34 -26.26 -4.61
C LEU A 196 -10.50 -26.74 -3.73
N GLU A 197 -11.69 -26.25 -4.03
CA GLU A 197 -12.93 -26.73 -3.42
C GLU A 197 -13.30 -28.11 -4.00
N GLU A 198 -13.71 -29.05 -3.14
CA GLU A 198 -14.06 -30.41 -3.57
C GLU A 198 -15.45 -30.47 -4.22
N ASN A 199 -16.37 -29.60 -3.76
CA ASN A 199 -17.74 -29.54 -4.25
C ASN A 199 -18.05 -28.16 -4.81
N VAL A 200 -18.03 -28.04 -6.14
CA VAL A 200 -18.31 -26.81 -6.86
C VAL A 200 -19.59 -26.99 -7.69
N ASP A 201 -20.43 -25.97 -7.69
CA ASP A 201 -21.67 -25.93 -8.46
C ASP A 201 -21.36 -26.14 -9.97
N GLU A 202 -22.16 -26.97 -10.68
CA GLU A 202 -21.95 -27.29 -12.11
C GLU A 202 -21.84 -26.04 -12.99
N LYS A 203 -22.50 -24.95 -12.64
CA LYS A 203 -22.43 -23.67 -13.35
C LYS A 203 -21.00 -23.07 -13.46
N TYR A 204 -20.04 -23.55 -12.65
CA TYR A 204 -18.64 -23.12 -12.67
C TYR A 204 -17.72 -24.08 -13.44
N TYR A 205 -18.23 -25.21 -13.94
CA TYR A 205 -17.47 -26.06 -14.85
C TYR A 205 -17.41 -25.42 -16.24
N ILE A 206 -16.22 -25.40 -16.85
CA ILE A 206 -15.95 -24.87 -18.19
C ILE A 206 -15.96 -26.04 -19.18
#